data_3525fec3c7a2257da95ef096bc934feb
#
_entry.id   3525fec3c7a2257da95ef096bc934feb
#
_cell.length_a   1.000
_cell.length_b   1.000
_cell.length_c   1.000
_cell.angle_alpha   90.00
_cell.angle_beta   90.00
_cell.angle_gamma   90.00
#
_symmetry.space_group_name_H-M   'P 1'
#
loop_
_entity.id
_entity.type
_entity.pdbx_description
1 polymer ?
#
loop_
_entity_poly.entity_id
_entity_poly.type
_entity_poly.pdbx_seq_one_letter_code
_entity_poly.pdbx_strand_id
1 'polypeptide(L)'
;MLKEYRTIREVAGPLMMVSDVEGVTYDELGEIELPSGEVRRCKVLEVDGGNAVVQLFESSAGINLRDSKVRFFGHGLQLPVSEDMLGRVFSGMGRPIDGGPEIIPDKRIDINGVPMNPAARVYPNEFIQTGVSAIDGLNTLVRGQKLPIFSGSGLPHAKLAAQIARQSKVLNANDKFAVVFAAIGITFEEADFFIKDFTKTGAIDRTVMFMNLANDPAIERISTPRMALTRSEERRVGKECQIWC
;
A
#
# COMPACT_ATOMS: atom_id res chain seq x y z
N MET A 1 -15.07 21.04 -11.17
CA MET A 1 -15.17 20.53 -12.56
C MET A 1 -13.79 20.04 -12.94
N LEU A 2 -13.62 18.75 -13.23
CA LEU A 2 -12.31 18.19 -13.62
C LEU A 2 -11.92 18.82 -14.96
N LYS A 3 -10.72 19.41 -15.03
CA LYS A 3 -10.18 19.96 -16.27
C LYS A 3 -9.60 18.83 -17.12
N GLU A 4 -9.86 18.85 -18.42
CA GLU A 4 -9.31 17.93 -19.41
C GLU A 4 -8.17 18.61 -20.16
N TYR A 5 -7.02 17.97 -20.23
CA TYR A 5 -5.82 18.46 -20.93
C TYR A 5 -5.53 17.56 -22.13
N ARG A 6 -5.20 18.19 -23.26
CA ARG A 6 -4.74 17.52 -24.50
C ARG A 6 -3.34 18.00 -24.90
N THR A 7 -2.59 18.45 -23.91
CA THR A 7 -1.30 19.12 -24.06
C THR A 7 -0.15 18.22 -23.67
N ILE A 8 -0.23 16.93 -24.04
CA ILE A 8 0.87 16.00 -23.83
C ILE A 8 2.02 16.40 -24.75
N ARG A 9 3.19 16.71 -24.18
CA ARG A 9 4.39 17.12 -24.94
C ARG A 9 5.30 15.97 -25.27
N GLU A 10 5.51 15.09 -24.30
CA GLU A 10 6.51 14.04 -24.40
C GLU A 10 6.08 12.82 -23.59
N VAL A 11 6.46 11.64 -24.09
CA VAL A 11 6.32 10.35 -23.38
C VAL A 11 7.66 9.64 -23.47
N ALA A 12 8.27 9.38 -22.31
CA ALA A 12 9.57 8.74 -22.18
C ALA A 12 9.50 7.56 -21.20
N GLY A 13 9.30 6.34 -21.71
CA GLY A 13 9.12 5.16 -20.89
C GLY A 13 7.88 5.30 -19.98
N PRO A 14 8.03 5.21 -18.63
CA PRO A 14 6.93 5.36 -17.70
C PRO A 14 6.60 6.83 -17.38
N LEU A 15 7.31 7.79 -17.95
CA LEU A 15 7.12 9.22 -17.67
C LEU A 15 6.44 9.90 -18.85
N MET A 16 5.63 10.90 -18.53
CA MET A 16 4.94 11.73 -19.50
C MET A 16 4.92 13.19 -19.01
N MET A 17 5.10 14.13 -19.94
CA MET A 17 5.00 15.55 -19.67
C MET A 17 3.68 16.11 -20.25
N VAL A 18 2.92 16.79 -19.40
CA VAL A 18 1.69 17.50 -19.75
C VAL A 18 1.91 18.99 -19.53
N SER A 19 1.61 19.82 -20.53
CA SER A 19 1.78 21.29 -20.47
C SER A 19 0.46 22.00 -20.27
N ASP A 20 0.57 23.30 -19.98
CA ASP A 20 -0.55 24.21 -19.77
C ASP A 20 -1.53 23.72 -18.70
N VAL A 21 -0.98 23.08 -17.66
CA VAL A 21 -1.76 22.63 -16.49
C VAL A 21 -1.94 23.76 -15.49
N GLU A 22 -3.11 23.81 -14.87
CA GLU A 22 -3.45 24.80 -13.86
C GLU A 22 -4.01 24.17 -12.60
N GLY A 23 -3.45 24.52 -11.44
CA GLY A 23 -3.93 24.05 -10.14
C GLY A 23 -3.63 22.57 -9.84
N VAL A 24 -2.77 21.95 -10.65
CA VAL A 24 -2.29 20.59 -10.43
C VAL A 24 -1.21 20.61 -9.34
N THR A 25 -1.26 19.62 -8.44
CA THR A 25 -0.35 19.55 -7.32
C THR A 25 0.52 18.29 -7.35
N TYR A 26 1.64 18.34 -6.64
CA TYR A 26 2.51 17.18 -6.44
C TYR A 26 1.73 16.00 -5.85
N ASP A 27 2.05 14.79 -6.27
CA ASP A 27 1.46 13.53 -5.79
C ASP A 27 -0.02 13.32 -6.19
N GLU A 28 -0.58 14.22 -6.99
CA GLU A 28 -1.95 14.15 -7.47
C GLU A 28 -2.16 13.00 -8.43
N LEU A 29 -3.27 12.30 -8.30
CA LEU A 29 -3.68 11.27 -9.24
C LEU A 29 -4.34 11.86 -10.46
N GLY A 30 -4.14 11.20 -11.59
CA GLY A 30 -4.83 11.49 -12.83
C GLY A 30 -5.14 10.23 -13.62
N GLU A 31 -5.89 10.41 -14.67
CA GLU A 31 -6.17 9.39 -15.66
C GLU A 31 -5.86 9.90 -17.06
N ILE A 32 -5.48 8.98 -17.93
CA ILE A 32 -5.19 9.21 -19.33
C ILE A 32 -6.15 8.36 -20.13
N GLU A 33 -7.01 9.01 -20.90
CA GLU A 33 -7.88 8.35 -21.87
C GLU A 33 -7.15 8.28 -23.22
N LEU A 34 -6.92 7.06 -23.70
CA LEU A 34 -6.29 6.79 -24.98
C LEU A 34 -7.30 6.97 -26.12
N PRO A 35 -6.86 7.13 -27.36
CA PRO A 35 -7.75 7.17 -28.53
C PRO A 35 -8.61 5.92 -28.70
N SER A 36 -8.17 4.79 -28.15
CA SER A 36 -8.93 3.53 -28.10
C SER A 36 -10.09 3.54 -27.11
N GLY A 37 -10.19 4.55 -26.23
CA GLY A 37 -11.12 4.58 -25.10
C GLY A 37 -10.58 3.87 -23.84
N GLU A 38 -9.40 3.26 -23.90
CA GLU A 38 -8.75 2.69 -22.73
C GLU A 38 -8.32 3.81 -21.77
N VAL A 39 -8.57 3.61 -20.48
CA VAL A 39 -8.19 4.57 -19.44
C VAL A 39 -7.05 3.97 -18.62
N ARG A 40 -5.97 4.75 -18.46
CA ARG A 40 -4.80 4.42 -17.64
C ARG A 40 -4.63 5.43 -16.52
N ARG A 41 -4.03 5.01 -15.45
CA ARG A 41 -3.77 5.90 -14.30
C ARG A 41 -2.37 6.48 -14.37
N CYS A 42 -2.25 7.69 -13.84
CA CYS A 42 -0.98 8.35 -13.67
C CYS A 42 -0.94 9.12 -12.35
N LYS A 43 0.25 9.52 -11.96
CA LYS A 43 0.52 10.28 -10.75
C LYS A 43 1.49 11.41 -11.06
N VAL A 44 1.22 12.59 -10.55
CA VAL A 44 2.09 13.77 -10.71
C VAL A 44 3.35 13.58 -9.86
N LEU A 45 4.51 13.65 -10.49
CA LEU A 45 5.83 13.60 -9.81
C LEU A 45 6.40 15.00 -9.57
N GLU A 46 6.15 15.91 -10.49
CA GLU A 46 6.71 17.26 -10.43
C GLU A 46 5.80 18.24 -11.15
N VAL A 47 5.75 19.45 -10.64
CA VAL A 47 5.07 20.57 -11.30
C VAL A 47 6.04 21.74 -11.36
N ASP A 48 6.32 22.21 -12.58
CA ASP A 48 7.15 23.38 -12.82
C ASP A 48 6.39 24.37 -13.73
N GLY A 49 6.02 25.48 -13.15
CA GLY A 49 5.18 26.48 -13.83
C GLY A 49 3.86 25.88 -14.31
N GLY A 50 3.65 25.88 -15.63
CA GLY A 50 2.49 25.25 -16.27
C GLY A 50 2.74 23.84 -16.79
N ASN A 51 3.82 23.17 -16.41
CA ASN A 51 4.15 21.81 -16.84
C ASN A 51 4.05 20.83 -15.67
N ALA A 52 3.46 19.66 -15.91
CA ALA A 52 3.43 18.56 -14.97
C ALA A 52 4.14 17.34 -15.57
N VAL A 53 5.10 16.80 -14.82
CA VAL A 53 5.68 15.49 -15.11
C VAL A 53 4.90 14.44 -14.34
N VAL A 54 4.36 13.47 -15.07
CA VAL A 54 3.54 12.40 -14.49
C VAL A 54 4.18 11.04 -14.73
N GLN A 55 4.01 10.15 -13.77
CA GLN A 55 4.39 8.75 -13.86
C GLN A 55 3.16 7.91 -14.19
N LEU A 56 3.29 7.08 -15.22
CA LEU A 56 2.26 6.12 -15.62
C LEU A 56 2.27 4.90 -14.72
N PHE A 57 1.09 4.37 -14.40
CA PHE A 57 0.95 3.12 -13.65
C PHE A 57 1.06 1.91 -14.57
N GLU A 58 0.61 2.05 -15.79
CA GLU A 58 0.65 1.03 -16.83
C GLU A 58 1.64 1.40 -17.94
N SER A 59 1.68 0.58 -19.00
CA SER A 59 2.52 0.83 -20.17
C SER A 59 2.17 2.15 -20.87
N SER A 60 3.16 2.83 -21.42
CA SER A 60 2.95 4.04 -22.27
C SER A 60 2.54 3.70 -23.71
N ALA A 61 2.47 2.42 -24.08
CA ALA A 61 2.10 2.03 -25.44
C ALA A 61 0.69 2.50 -25.81
N GLY A 62 0.52 3.10 -27.00
CA GLY A 62 -0.77 3.60 -27.47
C GLY A 62 -1.14 5.03 -27.01
N ILE A 63 -0.33 5.67 -26.17
CA ILE A 63 -0.51 7.08 -25.86
C ILE A 63 -0.16 7.92 -27.09
N ASN A 64 -1.13 8.72 -27.54
CA ASN A 64 -0.95 9.66 -28.63
C ASN A 64 -0.88 11.09 -28.06
N LEU A 65 0.15 11.84 -28.46
CA LEU A 65 0.40 13.20 -27.96
C LEU A 65 -0.73 14.20 -28.32
N ARG A 66 -1.50 13.94 -29.38
CA ARG A 66 -2.55 14.83 -29.86
C ARG A 66 -3.96 14.42 -29.45
N ASP A 67 -4.21 13.11 -29.39
CA ASP A 67 -5.56 12.56 -29.27
C ASP A 67 -5.85 11.97 -27.87
N SER A 68 -4.81 11.69 -27.09
CA SER A 68 -5.00 11.27 -25.70
C SER A 68 -5.36 12.44 -24.79
N LYS A 69 -6.18 12.17 -23.79
CA LYS A 69 -6.68 13.19 -22.86
C LYS A 69 -6.20 12.85 -21.46
N VAL A 70 -5.83 13.88 -20.71
CA VAL A 70 -5.38 13.74 -19.32
C VAL A 70 -6.34 14.49 -18.41
N ARG A 71 -6.74 13.87 -17.31
CA ARG A 71 -7.56 14.50 -16.25
C ARG A 71 -6.89 14.29 -14.91
N PHE A 72 -6.84 15.32 -14.09
CA PHE A 72 -6.34 15.26 -12.72
C PHE A 72 -7.51 15.35 -11.74
N PHE A 73 -7.41 14.61 -10.61
CA PHE A 73 -8.53 14.44 -9.68
C PHE A 73 -8.55 15.46 -8.52
N GLY A 74 -7.49 16.24 -8.35
CA GLY A 74 -7.38 17.19 -7.24
C GLY A 74 -7.03 16.54 -5.90
N HIS A 75 -6.65 15.27 -5.89
CA HIS A 75 -6.22 14.56 -4.68
C HIS A 75 -5.21 13.45 -5.01
N GLY A 76 -4.43 13.07 -4.01
CA GLY A 76 -3.48 11.97 -4.09
C GLY A 76 -4.15 10.59 -4.04
N LEU A 77 -3.32 9.56 -3.95
CA LEU A 77 -3.80 8.19 -3.83
C LEU A 77 -4.45 7.97 -2.46
N GLN A 78 -5.67 7.49 -2.44
CA GLN A 78 -6.46 7.24 -1.24
C GLN A 78 -6.77 5.76 -1.08
N LEU A 79 -6.67 5.28 0.16
CA LEU A 79 -7.12 3.95 0.53
C LEU A 79 -8.57 4.02 1.04
N PRO A 80 -9.52 3.26 0.44
CA PRO A 80 -10.83 3.03 1.03
C PRO A 80 -10.67 2.14 2.27
N VAL A 81 -11.14 2.58 3.42
CA VAL A 81 -10.96 1.88 4.69
C VAL A 81 -12.30 1.51 5.29
N SER A 82 -12.44 0.24 5.69
CA SER A 82 -13.59 -0.33 6.39
C SER A 82 -13.14 -1.53 7.24
N GLU A 83 -13.94 -1.95 8.21
CA GLU A 83 -13.72 -3.22 8.93
C GLU A 83 -13.82 -4.42 8.00
N ASP A 84 -14.60 -4.32 6.91
CA ASP A 84 -14.77 -5.37 5.89
C ASP A 84 -13.46 -5.73 5.15
N MET A 85 -12.39 -4.97 5.34
CA MET A 85 -11.06 -5.33 4.84
C MET A 85 -10.42 -6.51 5.60
N LEU A 86 -10.88 -6.83 6.80
CA LEU A 86 -10.38 -7.98 7.54
C LEU A 86 -10.72 -9.28 6.82
N GLY A 87 -9.78 -10.20 6.78
CA GLY A 87 -9.95 -11.46 6.05
C GLY A 87 -9.72 -11.39 4.55
N ARG A 88 -9.41 -10.20 4.02
CA ARG A 88 -9.34 -9.96 2.58
C ARG A 88 -7.90 -9.78 2.08
N VAL A 89 -7.72 -10.04 0.78
CA VAL A 89 -6.44 -9.91 0.07
C VAL A 89 -6.57 -8.82 -1.00
N PHE A 90 -5.64 -7.87 -0.97
CA PHE A 90 -5.60 -6.70 -1.85
C PHE A 90 -4.31 -6.67 -2.67
N SER A 91 -4.37 -6.08 -3.85
CA SER A 91 -3.18 -5.69 -4.60
C SER A 91 -2.41 -4.57 -3.87
N GLY A 92 -1.20 -4.27 -4.31
CA GLY A 92 -0.42 -3.15 -3.79
C GLY A 92 -1.09 -1.78 -3.93
N MET A 93 -2.10 -1.67 -4.78
CA MET A 93 -2.93 -0.46 -4.96
C MET A 93 -4.24 -0.49 -4.16
N GLY A 94 -4.43 -1.48 -3.27
CA GLY A 94 -5.62 -1.60 -2.43
C GLY A 94 -6.87 -2.12 -3.15
N ARG A 95 -6.75 -2.72 -4.33
CA ARG A 95 -7.87 -3.39 -5.02
C ARG A 95 -8.01 -4.83 -4.53
N PRO A 96 -9.23 -5.33 -4.26
CA PRO A 96 -9.42 -6.73 -3.94
C PRO A 96 -8.91 -7.66 -5.06
N ILE A 97 -8.15 -8.71 -4.68
CA ILE A 97 -7.65 -9.73 -5.61
C ILE A 97 -8.09 -11.14 -5.21
N ASP A 98 -8.90 -11.25 -4.19
CA ASP A 98 -9.44 -12.51 -3.65
C ASP A 98 -10.76 -12.94 -4.30
N GLY A 99 -11.21 -12.25 -5.36
CA GLY A 99 -12.48 -12.51 -6.04
C GLY A 99 -13.73 -12.03 -5.28
N GLY A 100 -13.54 -11.37 -4.13
CA GLY A 100 -14.63 -10.77 -3.39
C GLY A 100 -15.06 -9.40 -3.94
N PRO A 101 -16.18 -8.85 -3.44
CA PRO A 101 -16.68 -7.55 -3.88
C PRO A 101 -15.72 -6.39 -3.51
N GLU A 102 -15.90 -5.27 -4.18
CA GLU A 102 -15.24 -4.01 -3.81
C GLU A 102 -15.64 -3.61 -2.38
N ILE A 103 -14.70 -3.01 -1.66
CA ILE A 103 -14.94 -2.53 -0.30
C ILE A 103 -15.78 -1.26 -0.34
N ILE A 104 -16.89 -1.26 0.40
CA ILE A 104 -17.65 -0.04 0.66
C ILE A 104 -16.92 0.72 1.77
N PRO A 105 -16.34 1.89 1.49
CA PRO A 105 -15.51 2.56 2.46
C PRO A 105 -16.34 3.30 3.51
N ASP A 106 -15.99 3.13 4.79
CA ASP A 106 -16.44 4.03 5.86
C ASP A 106 -15.81 5.41 5.69
N LYS A 107 -14.55 5.42 5.26
CA LYS A 107 -13.79 6.63 4.92
C LYS A 107 -12.72 6.35 3.87
N ARG A 108 -12.25 7.43 3.22
CA ARG A 108 -11.09 7.41 2.33
C ARG A 108 -9.95 8.20 2.97
N ILE A 109 -8.78 7.60 3.06
CA ILE A 109 -7.60 8.18 3.72
C ILE A 109 -6.50 8.34 2.68
N ASP A 110 -5.89 9.51 2.61
CA ASP A 110 -4.70 9.74 1.78
C ASP A 110 -3.53 8.91 2.31
N ILE A 111 -2.88 8.16 1.42
CA ILE A 111 -1.79 7.25 1.80
C ILE A 111 -0.49 7.97 2.18
N ASN A 112 -0.37 9.26 1.89
CA ASN A 112 0.78 10.04 2.32
C ASN A 112 0.71 10.40 3.81
N GLY A 113 -0.49 10.30 4.41
CA GLY A 113 -0.72 10.56 5.82
C GLY A 113 -0.53 12.03 6.19
N VAL A 114 -0.54 12.28 7.49
CA VAL A 114 -0.28 13.61 8.06
C VAL A 114 1.00 13.53 8.89
N PRO A 115 1.94 14.47 8.74
CA PRO A 115 3.16 14.47 9.54
C PRO A 115 2.84 14.57 11.04
N MET A 116 3.43 13.66 11.82
CA MET A 116 3.25 13.64 13.27
C MET A 116 4.23 14.59 13.94
N ASN A 117 3.73 15.45 14.82
CA ASN A 117 4.61 16.28 15.68
C ASN A 117 5.51 15.35 16.54
N PRO A 118 6.84 15.49 16.48
CA PRO A 118 7.76 14.69 17.30
C PRO A 118 7.45 14.71 18.80
N ALA A 119 6.93 15.82 19.32
CA ALA A 119 6.55 15.95 20.73
C ALA A 119 5.33 15.10 21.13
N ALA A 120 4.53 14.66 20.16
CA ALA A 120 3.37 13.78 20.39
C ALA A 120 3.75 12.29 20.44
N ARG A 121 5.03 11.95 20.24
CA ARG A 121 5.50 10.57 20.29
C ARG A 121 5.57 10.08 21.73
N VAL A 122 4.98 8.91 21.96
CA VAL A 122 5.04 8.20 23.24
C VAL A 122 6.04 7.06 23.12
N TYR A 123 6.82 6.82 24.17
CA TYR A 123 7.73 5.66 24.20
C TYR A 123 6.92 4.36 24.22
N PRO A 124 7.25 3.40 23.33
CA PRO A 124 6.57 2.12 23.29
C PRO A 124 6.89 1.31 24.56
N ASN A 125 5.86 0.74 25.18
CA ASN A 125 5.98 -0.03 26.43
C ASN A 125 5.07 -1.27 26.47
N GLU A 126 4.26 -1.51 25.44
CA GLU A 126 3.37 -2.66 25.39
C GLU A 126 4.04 -3.82 24.63
N PHE A 127 4.24 -4.93 25.33
CA PHE A 127 4.88 -6.13 24.80
C PHE A 127 3.99 -6.86 23.79
N ILE A 128 4.60 -7.25 22.66
CA ILE A 128 4.00 -8.14 21.67
C ILE A 128 4.71 -9.48 21.76
N GLN A 129 3.97 -10.49 22.13
CA GLN A 129 4.48 -11.86 22.13
C GLN A 129 4.44 -12.40 20.70
N THR A 130 5.60 -12.68 20.11
CA THR A 130 5.72 -13.20 18.73
C THR A 130 5.63 -14.74 18.69
N GLY A 131 5.82 -15.41 19.82
CA GLY A 131 5.89 -16.87 19.91
C GLY A 131 7.23 -17.44 19.45
N VAL A 132 8.22 -16.59 19.17
CA VAL A 132 9.60 -16.98 18.86
C VAL A 132 10.49 -16.62 20.03
N SER A 133 10.99 -17.62 20.75
CA SER A 133 11.72 -17.43 22.02
C SER A 133 12.94 -16.53 21.90
N ALA A 134 13.66 -16.59 20.79
CA ALA A 134 14.81 -15.71 20.53
C ALA A 134 14.41 -14.24 20.39
N ILE A 135 13.25 -13.95 19.81
CA ILE A 135 12.71 -12.59 19.70
C ILE A 135 12.16 -12.17 21.06
N ASP A 136 11.26 -12.95 21.62
CA ASP A 136 10.56 -12.61 22.85
C ASP A 136 11.50 -12.45 24.07
N GLY A 137 12.62 -13.19 24.09
CA GLY A 137 13.58 -13.16 25.18
C GLY A 137 14.78 -12.22 24.99
N LEU A 138 15.26 -12.02 23.75
CA LEU A 138 16.51 -11.30 23.49
C LEU A 138 16.31 -10.01 22.70
N ASN A 139 15.28 -9.95 21.85
CA ASN A 139 14.97 -8.81 20.98
C ASN A 139 13.50 -8.41 21.12
N THR A 140 13.02 -8.33 22.32
CA THR A 140 11.63 -8.08 22.70
C THR A 140 10.94 -7.05 21.81
N LEU A 141 9.88 -7.47 21.12
CA LEU A 141 9.07 -6.60 20.28
C LEU A 141 8.04 -5.87 21.15
N VAL A 142 7.99 -4.56 21.00
CA VAL A 142 6.97 -3.72 21.66
C VAL A 142 6.17 -2.94 20.64
N ARG A 143 4.95 -2.57 20.97
CA ARG A 143 4.04 -1.84 20.10
C ARG A 143 4.69 -0.54 19.60
N GLY A 144 4.75 -0.34 18.27
CA GLY A 144 5.36 0.82 17.63
C GLY A 144 6.87 0.69 17.37
N GLN A 145 7.50 -0.42 17.77
CA GLN A 145 8.89 -0.73 17.44
C GLN A 145 9.00 -1.37 16.06
N LYS A 146 10.14 -1.14 15.39
CA LYS A 146 10.54 -1.84 14.17
C LYS A 146 11.49 -2.96 14.53
N LEU A 147 11.20 -4.18 14.09
CA LEU A 147 12.08 -5.34 14.23
C LEU A 147 12.51 -5.79 12.83
N PRO A 148 13.67 -5.37 12.33
CA PRO A 148 14.17 -5.81 11.04
C PRO A 148 14.64 -7.27 11.13
N ILE A 149 14.28 -8.08 10.12
CA ILE A 149 14.75 -9.46 9.97
C ILE A 149 15.58 -9.51 8.70
N PHE A 150 16.88 -9.75 8.85
CA PHE A 150 17.79 -9.93 7.73
C PHE A 150 18.13 -11.42 7.56
N SER A 151 18.09 -11.91 6.34
CA SER A 151 18.43 -13.30 6.02
C SER A 151 19.29 -13.39 4.78
N GLY A 152 20.14 -14.41 4.72
CA GLY A 152 20.84 -14.79 3.49
C GLY A 152 19.90 -15.47 2.50
N SER A 153 20.33 -15.55 1.25
CA SER A 153 19.61 -16.30 0.21
C SER A 153 19.40 -17.76 0.61
N GLY A 154 18.20 -18.29 0.37
CA GLY A 154 17.82 -19.68 0.69
C GLY A 154 17.38 -19.93 2.12
N LEU A 155 17.47 -18.96 3.02
CA LEU A 155 16.93 -19.08 4.37
C LEU A 155 15.40 -18.87 4.42
N PRO A 156 14.69 -19.56 5.30
CA PRO A 156 13.22 -19.56 5.32
C PRO A 156 12.62 -18.31 5.99
N HIS A 157 13.03 -17.10 5.59
CA HIS A 157 12.54 -15.84 6.15
C HIS A 157 11.03 -15.66 5.99
N ALA A 158 10.48 -16.06 4.83
CA ALA A 158 9.04 -16.00 4.58
C ALA A 158 8.23 -16.85 5.59
N LYS A 159 8.74 -18.05 5.94
CA LYS A 159 8.12 -18.91 6.96
C LYS A 159 8.19 -18.29 8.34
N LEU A 160 9.31 -17.64 8.69
CA LEU A 160 9.47 -16.93 9.96
C LEU A 160 8.49 -15.75 10.05
N ALA A 161 8.39 -14.97 8.98
CA ALA A 161 7.44 -13.84 8.90
C ALA A 161 5.99 -14.29 9.04
N ALA A 162 5.59 -15.34 8.32
CA ALA A 162 4.27 -15.95 8.46
C ALA A 162 4.00 -16.46 9.88
N GLN A 163 4.97 -17.10 10.51
CA GLN A 163 4.87 -17.58 11.88
C GLN A 163 4.65 -16.43 12.87
N ILE A 164 5.43 -15.36 12.79
CA ILE A 164 5.29 -14.18 13.64
C ILE A 164 3.89 -13.57 13.45
N ALA A 165 3.47 -13.31 12.20
CA ALA A 165 2.15 -12.74 11.92
C ALA A 165 1.00 -13.60 12.46
N ARG A 166 1.10 -14.92 12.34
CA ARG A 166 0.11 -15.89 12.80
C ARG A 166 0.05 -16.03 14.32
N GLN A 167 1.19 -16.01 15.00
CA GLN A 167 1.30 -16.30 16.44
C GLN A 167 1.24 -15.05 17.31
N SER A 168 1.53 -13.89 16.74
CA SER A 168 1.61 -12.64 17.51
C SER A 168 0.32 -12.32 18.24
N LYS A 169 0.48 -11.90 19.48
CA LYS A 169 -0.60 -11.46 20.35
C LYS A 169 -0.10 -10.44 21.37
N VAL A 170 -1.02 -9.59 21.83
CA VAL A 170 -0.81 -8.70 22.97
C VAL A 170 -1.30 -9.43 24.23
N LEU A 171 -0.57 -9.32 25.33
CA LEU A 171 -0.90 -10.05 26.57
C LEU A 171 -2.17 -9.53 27.26
N ASN A 172 -2.58 -8.29 26.99
CA ASN A 172 -3.80 -7.73 27.57
C ASN A 172 -5.03 -8.31 26.84
N ALA A 173 -5.77 -9.16 27.52
CA ALA A 173 -6.85 -9.98 26.98
C ALA A 173 -8.05 -9.21 26.35
N ASN A 174 -8.15 -7.90 26.55
CA ASN A 174 -9.26 -7.08 26.06
C ASN A 174 -8.95 -6.31 24.77
N ASP A 175 -7.71 -6.35 24.27
CA ASP A 175 -7.34 -5.61 23.06
C ASP A 175 -7.58 -6.47 21.82
N LYS A 176 -8.43 -6.01 20.93
CA LYS A 176 -8.59 -6.60 19.59
C LYS A 176 -7.29 -6.41 18.83
N PHE A 177 -6.67 -7.49 18.40
CA PHE A 177 -5.43 -7.49 17.64
C PHE A 177 -5.70 -7.85 16.18
N ALA A 178 -5.27 -7.00 15.28
CA ALA A 178 -5.31 -7.24 13.84
C ALA A 178 -3.91 -7.14 13.25
N VAL A 179 -3.68 -7.88 12.18
CA VAL A 179 -2.42 -7.87 11.43
C VAL A 179 -2.65 -7.18 10.08
N VAL A 180 -1.78 -6.26 9.72
CA VAL A 180 -1.68 -5.77 8.35
C VAL A 180 -0.41 -6.36 7.75
N PHE A 181 -0.59 -7.25 6.79
CA PHE A 181 0.50 -7.96 6.13
C PHE A 181 0.73 -7.37 4.75
N ALA A 182 1.96 -6.94 4.46
CA ALA A 182 2.35 -6.42 3.16
C ALA A 182 3.52 -7.21 2.60
N ALA A 183 3.29 -7.93 1.53
CA ALA A 183 4.33 -8.64 0.80
C ALA A 183 4.68 -7.86 -0.48
N ILE A 184 5.94 -7.52 -0.66
CA ILE A 184 6.38 -6.56 -1.66
C ILE A 184 7.46 -7.18 -2.56
N GLY A 185 7.21 -7.22 -3.87
CA GLY A 185 8.14 -7.75 -4.85
C GLY A 185 8.36 -9.26 -4.76
N ILE A 186 7.36 -9.99 -4.24
CA ILE A 186 7.41 -11.44 -4.06
C ILE A 186 7.01 -12.18 -5.33
N THR A 187 7.36 -13.47 -5.39
CA THR A 187 6.90 -14.36 -6.46
C THR A 187 5.45 -14.78 -6.26
N PHE A 188 4.84 -15.32 -7.32
CA PHE A 188 3.48 -15.85 -7.22
C PHE A 188 3.39 -17.02 -6.24
N GLU A 189 4.41 -17.87 -6.19
CA GLU A 189 4.48 -19.02 -5.29
C GLU A 189 4.56 -18.58 -3.82
N GLU A 190 5.30 -17.51 -3.53
CA GLU A 190 5.37 -16.94 -2.18
C GLU A 190 4.04 -16.32 -1.77
N ALA A 191 3.37 -15.60 -2.67
CA ALA A 191 2.03 -15.03 -2.42
C ALA A 191 1.02 -16.15 -2.11
N ASP A 192 0.99 -17.20 -2.93
CA ASP A 192 0.12 -18.36 -2.72
C ASP A 192 0.44 -19.08 -1.40
N PHE A 193 1.72 -19.20 -1.05
CA PHE A 193 2.14 -19.73 0.24
C PHE A 193 1.55 -18.95 1.41
N PHE A 194 1.67 -17.62 1.43
CA PHE A 194 1.15 -16.79 2.51
C PHE A 194 -0.38 -16.89 2.62
N ILE A 195 -1.09 -16.80 1.50
CA ILE A 195 -2.56 -16.88 1.48
C ILE A 195 -3.02 -18.24 2.00
N LYS A 196 -2.42 -19.33 1.54
CA LYS A 196 -2.77 -20.70 1.98
C LYS A 196 -2.42 -20.93 3.46
N ASP A 197 -1.27 -20.49 3.93
CA ASP A 197 -0.87 -20.66 5.33
C ASP A 197 -1.82 -19.90 6.27
N PHE A 198 -2.15 -18.65 5.95
CA PHE A 198 -3.06 -17.85 6.78
C PHE A 198 -4.50 -18.37 6.75
N THR A 199 -4.97 -18.82 5.60
CA THR A 199 -6.31 -19.45 5.46
C THR A 199 -6.38 -20.75 6.24
N LYS A 200 -5.38 -21.63 6.08
CA LYS A 200 -5.33 -22.92 6.77
C LYS A 200 -5.30 -22.81 8.30
N THR A 201 -4.66 -21.76 8.80
CA THR A 201 -4.48 -21.55 10.24
C THR A 201 -5.57 -20.68 10.87
N GLY A 202 -6.48 -20.11 10.08
CA GLY A 202 -7.51 -19.17 10.52
C GLY A 202 -6.94 -17.77 10.86
N ALA A 203 -5.65 -17.54 10.64
CA ALA A 203 -5.04 -16.23 10.90
C ALA A 203 -5.54 -15.15 9.93
N ILE A 204 -6.07 -15.55 8.78
CA ILE A 204 -6.60 -14.64 7.77
C ILE A 204 -7.74 -13.78 8.31
N ASP A 205 -8.60 -14.31 9.18
CA ASP A 205 -9.80 -13.62 9.68
C ASP A 205 -9.48 -12.31 10.42
N ARG A 206 -8.26 -12.20 10.96
CA ARG A 206 -7.75 -11.02 11.65
C ARG A 206 -6.67 -10.27 10.86
N THR A 207 -6.45 -10.64 9.59
CA THR A 207 -5.38 -10.09 8.76
C THR A 207 -5.95 -9.34 7.57
N VAL A 208 -5.35 -8.20 7.24
CA VAL A 208 -5.52 -7.52 5.96
C VAL A 208 -4.24 -7.73 5.18
N MET A 209 -4.31 -8.31 3.99
CA MET A 209 -3.14 -8.65 3.19
C MET A 209 -3.03 -7.73 1.97
N PHE A 210 -1.87 -7.10 1.80
CA PHE A 210 -1.50 -6.37 0.58
C PHE A 210 -0.40 -7.14 -0.14
N MET A 211 -0.64 -7.51 -1.40
CA MET A 211 0.27 -8.30 -2.21
C MET A 211 0.73 -7.51 -3.43
N ASN A 212 2.04 -7.34 -3.57
CA ASN A 212 2.67 -6.81 -4.77
C ASN A 212 3.64 -7.85 -5.31
N LEU A 213 3.37 -8.31 -6.52
CA LEU A 213 4.20 -9.32 -7.19
C LEU A 213 5.41 -8.69 -7.86
N ALA A 214 6.41 -9.51 -8.15
CA ALA A 214 7.66 -9.07 -8.78
C ALA A 214 7.45 -8.47 -10.19
N ASN A 215 6.40 -8.88 -10.89
CA ASN A 215 6.04 -8.42 -12.23
C ASN A 215 5.05 -7.23 -12.23
N ASP A 216 4.56 -6.80 -11.06
CA ASP A 216 3.70 -5.64 -10.96
C ASP A 216 4.46 -4.34 -11.25
N PRO A 217 3.77 -3.28 -11.69
CA PRO A 217 4.37 -1.98 -11.98
C PRO A 217 5.14 -1.41 -10.77
N ALA A 218 6.26 -0.71 -11.03
CA ALA A 218 7.12 -0.13 -9.99
C ALA A 218 6.35 0.83 -9.06
N ILE A 219 5.39 1.58 -9.60
CA ILE A 219 4.57 2.52 -8.82
C ILE A 219 3.71 1.79 -7.79
N GLU A 220 3.19 0.62 -8.11
CA GLU A 220 2.44 -0.22 -7.18
C GLU A 220 3.33 -0.69 -6.03
N ARG A 221 4.56 -1.10 -6.35
CA ARG A 221 5.57 -1.49 -5.34
C ARG A 221 5.89 -0.36 -4.36
N ILE A 222 6.02 0.88 -4.85
CA ILE A 222 6.27 2.06 -4.02
C ILE A 222 5.05 2.41 -3.16
N SER A 223 3.83 2.18 -3.67
CA SER A 223 2.58 2.51 -2.98
C SER A 223 2.19 1.49 -1.92
N THR A 224 2.52 0.21 -2.10
CA THR A 224 2.14 -0.89 -1.20
C THR A 224 2.49 -0.64 0.26
N PRO A 225 3.73 -0.22 0.64
CA PRO A 225 4.05 0.05 2.04
C PRO A 225 3.20 1.19 2.61
N ARG A 226 2.93 2.23 1.82
CA ARG A 226 2.08 3.35 2.24
C ARG A 226 0.63 2.92 2.45
N MET A 227 0.08 2.07 1.55
CA MET A 227 -1.26 1.49 1.70
C MET A 227 -1.38 0.69 2.99
N ALA A 228 -0.42 -0.20 3.25
CA ALA A 228 -0.42 -1.01 4.46
C ALA A 228 -0.27 -0.16 5.73
N LEU A 229 0.60 0.87 5.71
CA LEU A 229 0.75 1.83 6.82
C LEU A 229 -0.56 2.57 7.08
N THR A 230 -1.18 3.12 6.06
CA THR A 230 -2.44 3.86 6.18
C THR A 230 -3.52 2.99 6.81
N ARG A 231 -3.65 1.73 6.40
CA ARG A 231 -4.61 0.80 7.00
C ARG A 231 -4.30 0.51 8.47
N SER A 232 -3.03 0.41 8.81
CA SER A 232 -2.61 0.14 10.18
C SER A 232 -2.70 1.38 11.08
N GLU A 233 -2.45 2.58 10.54
CA GLU A 233 -2.55 3.85 11.29
C GLU A 233 -3.96 4.28 11.58
N GLU A 234 -4.92 3.92 10.74
CA GLU A 234 -6.33 4.19 11.00
C GLU A 234 -6.78 3.66 12.36
N ARG A 235 -6.30 2.48 12.75
CA ARG A 235 -6.58 1.90 14.06
C ARG A 235 -5.75 2.47 15.21
N ARG A 236 -4.72 3.30 14.94
CA ARG A 236 -3.97 4.00 15.98
C ARG A 236 -4.79 5.03 16.75
N VAL A 237 -5.83 5.57 16.16
CA VAL A 237 -6.82 6.38 16.88
C VAL A 237 -7.56 5.54 17.94
N GLY A 238 -7.49 4.20 17.82
CA GLY A 238 -8.05 3.21 18.73
C GLY A 238 -7.04 2.31 19.48
N LYS A 239 -5.74 2.64 19.55
CA LYS A 239 -4.70 1.91 20.34
C LYS A 239 -4.29 0.52 19.82
N GLU A 240 -4.10 0.28 18.53
CA GLU A 240 -3.74 -1.05 18.04
C GLU A 240 -2.38 -1.15 17.34
N CYS A 241 -1.78 -2.36 17.36
CA CYS A 241 -0.39 -2.65 17.04
C CYS A 241 -0.14 -3.02 15.57
N GLN A 242 1.08 -2.75 15.08
CA GLN A 242 1.55 -3.06 13.73
C GLN A 242 2.72 -4.04 13.77
N ILE A 243 2.65 -5.10 12.97
CA ILE A 243 3.79 -5.96 12.63
C ILE A 243 4.08 -5.80 11.14
N TRP A 244 5.34 -5.50 10.83
CA TRP A 244 5.85 -5.39 9.46
C TRP A 244 6.69 -6.62 9.11
N CYS A 245 6.42 -7.21 7.98
CA CYS A 245 7.30 -8.16 7.33
C CYS A 245 7.75 -7.65 5.98
#